data_8ed5d17de8a2a2132adb86d31ec754df
#
_entry.id   8ed5d17de8a2a2132adb86d31ec754df
#
_cell.length_a   1.000
_cell.length_b   1.000
_cell.length_c   1.000
_cell.angle_alpha   90.00
_cell.angle_beta   90.00
_cell.angle_gamma   90.00
#
_symmetry.space_group_name_H-M   'P 1'
#
loop_
_entity.id
_entity.type
_entity.pdbx_description
1 polymer ?
#
loop_
_entity_poly.entity_id
_entity_poly.type
_entity_poly.pdbx_seq_one_letter_code
_entity_poly.pdbx_strand_id
1 'polypeptide(L)'
;MQGLTTLDFQILHAIQRIFSCSVLDFLMPKITTLGNGGILWILLAILLLILPKTRKNGIQLGVGCIGCGLIGNLFLKNVIARNRPCWIEDHTMLIAMPTDFSFPSGHTMVSFAAATVLWHWNRKMGIAAYLLAAVIAFSRLYLFVHFPSDVFAGAVIGILIGIAAIKGTDWMQKKFQKQKN
;
A
#
# COMPACT_ATOMS: atom_id res chain seq x y z
N MET A 1 5.28 -23.95 2.29
CA MET A 1 4.15 -22.98 2.32
C MET A 1 3.18 -23.20 3.48
N GLN A 2 2.91 -24.45 3.91
CA GLN A 2 1.97 -24.72 5.04
C GLN A 2 2.37 -24.02 6.35
N GLY A 3 3.64 -24.07 6.76
CA GLY A 3 4.08 -23.43 8.02
C GLY A 3 3.92 -21.90 8.06
N LEU A 4 4.16 -21.20 6.95
CA LEU A 4 3.95 -19.74 6.87
C LEU A 4 2.47 -19.38 7.00
N THR A 5 1.59 -20.14 6.35
CA THR A 5 0.14 -19.91 6.41
C THR A 5 -0.39 -20.15 7.84
N THR A 6 0.14 -21.17 8.55
CA THR A 6 -0.22 -21.42 9.94
C THR A 6 0.17 -20.25 10.86
N LEU A 7 1.40 -19.73 10.72
CA LEU A 7 1.82 -18.55 11.47
C LEU A 7 0.99 -17.31 11.15
N ASP A 8 0.69 -17.09 9.87
CA ASP A 8 -0.17 -16.00 9.41
C ASP A 8 -1.54 -16.04 10.09
N PHE A 9 -2.20 -17.23 10.16
CA PHE A 9 -3.48 -17.38 10.85
C PHE A 9 -3.35 -17.17 12.36
N GLN A 10 -2.30 -17.67 13.00
CA GLN A 10 -2.08 -17.46 14.44
C GLN A 10 -2.01 -15.96 14.77
N ILE A 11 -1.30 -15.17 13.94
CA ILE A 11 -1.22 -13.71 14.11
C ILE A 11 -2.58 -13.05 13.84
N LEU A 12 -3.32 -13.44 12.80
CA LEU A 12 -4.65 -12.91 12.53
C LEU A 12 -5.62 -13.16 13.67
N HIS A 13 -5.66 -14.40 14.20
CA HIS A 13 -6.51 -14.73 15.35
C HIS A 13 -6.09 -13.98 16.61
N ALA A 14 -4.79 -13.76 16.82
CA ALA A 14 -4.32 -12.94 17.94
C ALA A 14 -4.80 -11.48 17.79
N ILE A 15 -4.72 -10.91 16.58
CA ILE A 15 -5.22 -9.55 16.29
C ILE A 15 -6.72 -9.48 16.59
N GLN A 16 -7.52 -10.44 16.10
CA GLN A 16 -8.95 -10.48 16.38
C GLN A 16 -9.24 -10.54 17.89
N ARG A 17 -8.56 -11.42 18.61
CA ARG A 17 -8.78 -11.60 20.06
C ARG A 17 -8.42 -10.36 20.87
N ILE A 18 -7.34 -9.65 20.50
CA ILE A 18 -6.81 -8.54 21.28
C ILE A 18 -7.51 -7.22 20.95
N PHE A 19 -7.82 -7.01 19.66
CA PHE A 19 -8.23 -5.69 19.18
C PHE A 19 -9.72 -5.59 18.82
N SER A 20 -10.48 -6.70 18.71
CA SER A 20 -11.91 -6.62 18.36
C SER A 20 -12.70 -5.82 19.38
N CYS A 21 -13.25 -4.70 18.93
CA CYS A 21 -14.13 -3.85 19.72
C CYS A 21 -14.98 -2.97 18.80
N SER A 22 -16.15 -2.52 19.27
CA SER A 22 -17.12 -1.74 18.49
C SER A 22 -16.52 -0.47 17.86
N VAL A 23 -15.54 0.15 18.53
CA VAL A 23 -14.87 1.35 18.02
C VAL A 23 -14.02 1.01 16.79
N LEU A 24 -13.24 -0.06 16.84
CA LEU A 24 -12.41 -0.48 15.70
C LEU A 24 -13.26 -1.11 14.60
N ASP A 25 -14.36 -1.80 14.91
CA ASP A 25 -15.31 -2.30 13.93
C ASP A 25 -15.94 -1.17 13.10
N PHE A 26 -16.13 0.00 13.72
CA PHE A 26 -16.62 1.19 13.02
C PHE A 26 -15.52 1.94 12.26
N LEU A 27 -14.31 2.02 12.81
CA LEU A 27 -13.21 2.83 12.24
C LEU A 27 -12.46 2.11 11.12
N MET A 28 -12.16 0.82 11.26
CA MET A 28 -11.29 0.10 10.32
C MET A 28 -11.87 0.01 8.89
N PRO A 29 -13.20 -0.20 8.71
CA PRO A 29 -13.81 -0.09 7.39
C PRO A 29 -13.64 1.29 6.74
N LYS A 30 -13.71 2.37 7.52
CA LYS A 30 -13.53 3.73 7.02
C LYS A 30 -12.07 4.04 6.70
N ILE A 31 -11.15 3.62 7.55
CA ILE A 31 -9.71 3.79 7.33
C ILE A 31 -9.26 3.06 6.07
N THR A 32 -9.72 1.82 5.87
CA THR A 32 -9.33 1.04 4.70
C THR A 32 -9.78 1.69 3.39
N THR A 33 -10.89 2.45 3.37
CA THR A 33 -11.34 3.16 2.15
C THR A 33 -10.35 4.19 1.65
N LEU A 34 -9.51 4.76 2.52
CA LEU A 34 -8.44 5.68 2.12
C LEU A 34 -7.39 5.02 1.21
N GLY A 35 -7.24 3.70 1.33
CA GLY A 35 -6.33 2.92 0.49
C GLY A 35 -6.97 2.32 -0.77
N ASN A 36 -8.30 2.43 -0.94
CA ASN A 36 -9.02 1.84 -2.06
C ASN A 36 -8.52 2.40 -3.41
N GLY A 37 -8.06 1.51 -4.29
CA GLY A 37 -7.52 1.89 -5.60
C GLY A 37 -6.34 2.86 -5.54
N GLY A 38 -5.79 3.14 -4.35
CA GLY A 38 -4.77 4.16 -4.16
C GLY A 38 -5.27 5.59 -4.36
N ILE A 39 -6.59 5.82 -4.34
CA ILE A 39 -7.23 7.10 -4.70
C ILE A 39 -6.64 8.27 -3.90
N LEU A 40 -6.47 8.12 -2.59
CA LEU A 40 -5.86 9.17 -1.75
C LEU A 40 -4.51 9.64 -2.30
N TRP A 41 -3.65 8.69 -2.64
CA TRP A 41 -2.30 8.96 -3.12
C TRP A 41 -2.28 9.47 -4.56
N ILE A 42 -3.21 9.02 -5.39
CA ILE A 42 -3.40 9.53 -6.76
C ILE A 42 -3.89 10.98 -6.72
N LEU A 43 -4.88 11.31 -5.89
CA LEU A 43 -5.35 12.67 -5.72
C LEU A 43 -4.25 13.60 -5.20
N LEU A 44 -3.44 13.12 -4.25
CA LEU A 44 -2.27 13.85 -3.77
C LEU A 44 -1.23 14.05 -4.89
N ALA A 45 -0.97 13.03 -5.70
CA ALA A 45 -0.06 13.14 -6.85
C ALA A 45 -0.56 14.21 -7.84
N ILE A 46 -1.84 14.21 -8.18
CA ILE A 46 -2.47 15.21 -9.06
C ILE A 46 -2.33 16.62 -8.47
N LEU A 47 -2.65 16.78 -7.18
CA LEU A 47 -2.50 18.08 -6.50
C LEU A 47 -1.06 18.60 -6.59
N LEU A 48 -0.08 17.74 -6.32
CA LEU A 48 1.33 18.10 -6.40
C LEU A 48 1.79 18.40 -7.83
N LEU A 49 1.19 17.79 -8.84
CA LEU A 49 1.46 18.05 -10.27
C LEU A 49 0.99 19.43 -10.71
N ILE A 50 -0.16 19.90 -10.20
CA ILE A 50 -0.74 21.21 -10.54
C ILE A 50 0.15 22.33 -9.98
N LEU A 51 0.73 22.16 -8.81
CA LEU A 51 1.56 23.15 -8.15
C LEU A 51 2.99 23.15 -8.73
N PRO A 52 3.47 24.24 -9.38
CA PRO A 52 4.77 24.24 -10.08
C PRO A 52 5.96 23.86 -9.18
N LYS A 53 5.96 24.31 -7.90
CA LYS A 53 7.04 24.05 -6.93
C LYS A 53 7.13 22.58 -6.50
N THR A 54 6.05 21.79 -6.62
CA THR A 54 5.99 20.41 -6.15
C THR A 54 5.78 19.41 -7.28
N ARG A 55 5.74 19.88 -8.54
CA ARG A 55 5.47 19.05 -9.72
C ARG A 55 6.37 17.83 -9.82
N LYS A 56 7.66 17.97 -9.49
CA LYS A 56 8.60 16.85 -9.46
C LYS A 56 8.14 15.74 -8.49
N ASN A 57 7.71 16.12 -7.29
CA ASN A 57 7.24 15.17 -6.28
C ASN A 57 5.91 14.51 -6.71
N GLY A 58 5.04 15.28 -7.38
CA GLY A 58 3.82 14.74 -7.99
C GLY A 58 4.11 13.68 -9.06
N ILE A 59 5.11 13.91 -9.93
CA ILE A 59 5.56 12.91 -10.91
C ILE A 59 6.08 11.66 -10.20
N GLN A 60 6.95 11.81 -9.21
CA GLN A 60 7.52 10.69 -8.45
C GLN A 60 6.41 9.85 -7.79
N LEU A 61 5.45 10.51 -7.16
CA LEU A 61 4.32 9.85 -6.52
C LEU A 61 3.43 9.12 -7.53
N GLY A 62 3.10 9.77 -8.66
CA GLY A 62 2.32 9.17 -9.73
C GLY A 62 2.99 7.93 -10.34
N VAL A 63 4.30 8.03 -10.63
CA VAL A 63 5.10 6.88 -11.11
C VAL A 63 5.10 5.74 -10.08
N GLY A 64 5.21 6.06 -8.79
CA GLY A 64 5.10 5.07 -7.71
C GLY A 64 3.74 4.38 -7.69
N CYS A 65 2.64 5.14 -7.79
CA CYS A 65 1.28 4.59 -7.83
C CYS A 65 1.07 3.66 -9.05
N ILE A 66 1.50 4.10 -10.23
CA ILE A 66 1.44 3.29 -11.46
C ILE A 66 2.27 2.01 -11.31
N GLY A 67 3.50 2.12 -10.79
CA GLY A 67 4.36 0.96 -10.53
C GLY A 67 3.70 -0.05 -9.59
N CYS A 68 3.05 0.41 -8.52
CA CYS A 68 2.29 -0.46 -7.61
C CYS A 68 1.11 -1.13 -8.34
N GLY A 69 0.38 -0.42 -9.18
CA GLY A 69 -0.71 -0.98 -9.97
C GLY A 69 -0.23 -2.08 -10.92
N LEU A 70 0.82 -1.82 -11.68
CA LEU A 70 1.35 -2.76 -12.67
C LEU A 70 2.04 -3.97 -12.02
N ILE A 71 2.98 -3.73 -11.10
CA ILE A 71 3.79 -4.81 -10.50
C ILE A 71 2.96 -5.60 -9.49
N GLY A 72 2.25 -4.93 -8.59
CA GLY A 72 1.51 -5.59 -7.53
C GLY A 72 0.19 -6.16 -7.99
N ASN A 73 -0.72 -5.29 -8.45
CA ASN A 73 -2.09 -5.72 -8.72
C ASN A 73 -2.23 -6.49 -10.04
N LEU A 74 -1.53 -6.06 -11.09
CA LEU A 74 -1.67 -6.72 -12.40
C LEU A 74 -0.75 -7.94 -12.53
N PHE A 75 0.50 -7.87 -12.07
CA PHE A 75 1.46 -8.96 -12.25
C PHE A 75 1.49 -9.93 -11.07
N LEU A 76 1.93 -9.48 -9.88
CA LEU A 76 2.18 -10.37 -8.74
C LEU A 76 0.91 -11.07 -8.23
N LYS A 77 -0.24 -10.38 -8.18
CA LYS A 77 -1.50 -11.01 -7.75
C LYS A 77 -1.89 -12.19 -8.62
N ASN A 78 -1.76 -12.05 -9.94
CA ASN A 78 -2.15 -13.11 -10.87
C ASN A 78 -1.12 -14.25 -10.95
N VAL A 79 0.17 -13.95 -10.76
CA VAL A 79 1.23 -14.97 -10.77
C VAL A 79 1.21 -15.81 -9.50
N ILE A 80 1.05 -15.20 -8.33
CA ILE A 80 1.09 -15.91 -7.05
C ILE A 80 -0.28 -16.52 -6.70
N ALA A 81 -1.37 -15.86 -7.10
CA ALA A 81 -2.76 -16.32 -6.97
C ALA A 81 -3.09 -16.88 -5.57
N ARG A 82 -2.62 -16.20 -4.51
CA ARG A 82 -2.84 -16.63 -3.12
C ARG A 82 -4.28 -16.35 -2.70
N ASN A 83 -4.98 -17.36 -2.17
CA ASN A 83 -6.29 -17.18 -1.56
C ASN A 83 -6.22 -16.24 -0.35
N ARG A 84 -7.31 -15.52 -0.10
CA ARG A 84 -7.43 -14.65 1.06
C ARG A 84 -7.80 -15.43 2.32
N PRO A 85 -7.42 -14.93 3.53
CA PRO A 85 -7.84 -15.57 4.77
C PRO A 85 -9.37 -15.71 4.87
N CYS A 86 -10.13 -14.69 4.49
CA CYS A 86 -11.60 -14.70 4.48
C CYS A 86 -12.24 -15.63 3.43
N TRP A 87 -11.47 -16.21 2.52
CA TRP A 87 -11.93 -17.26 1.59
C TRP A 87 -11.67 -18.67 2.11
N ILE A 88 -10.78 -18.79 3.11
CA ILE A 88 -10.34 -20.09 3.66
C ILE A 88 -11.07 -20.38 4.97
N GLU A 89 -11.21 -19.37 5.83
CA GLU A 89 -11.94 -19.48 7.09
C GLU A 89 -13.16 -18.56 7.10
N ASP A 90 -14.28 -19.06 7.61
CA ASP A 90 -15.50 -18.28 7.78
C ASP A 90 -15.27 -17.20 8.83
N HIS A 91 -15.56 -15.96 8.48
CA HIS A 91 -15.35 -14.78 9.32
C HIS A 91 -16.43 -13.73 9.06
N THR A 92 -16.91 -13.08 10.11
CA THR A 92 -17.89 -11.99 9.98
C THR A 92 -17.24 -10.78 9.30
N MET A 93 -17.62 -10.56 8.04
CA MET A 93 -17.04 -9.48 7.23
C MET A 93 -17.64 -8.12 7.59
N LEU A 94 -16.78 -7.16 7.91
CA LEU A 94 -17.15 -5.76 8.13
C LEU A 94 -17.13 -4.90 6.85
N ILE A 95 -16.65 -5.46 5.74
CA ILE A 95 -16.62 -4.84 4.41
C ILE A 95 -17.06 -5.86 3.35
N ALA A 96 -17.36 -5.41 2.15
CA ALA A 96 -17.61 -6.32 1.04
C ALA A 96 -16.41 -7.26 0.82
N MET A 97 -16.69 -8.54 0.59
CA MET A 97 -15.66 -9.55 0.37
C MET A 97 -14.88 -9.20 -0.91
N PRO A 98 -13.55 -9.08 -0.83
CA PRO A 98 -12.75 -8.81 -2.02
C PRO A 98 -12.78 -10.00 -2.99
N THR A 99 -12.75 -9.71 -4.28
CA THR A 99 -12.82 -10.71 -5.35
C THR A 99 -11.46 -11.01 -6.01
N ASP A 100 -10.41 -10.26 -5.65
CA ASP A 100 -9.05 -10.42 -6.16
C ASP A 100 -8.16 -11.18 -5.17
N PHE A 101 -7.03 -11.72 -5.64
CA PHE A 101 -6.09 -12.49 -4.82
C PHE A 101 -5.44 -11.68 -3.70
N SER A 102 -4.91 -12.40 -2.68
CA SER A 102 -4.41 -11.81 -1.44
C SER A 102 -3.03 -11.16 -1.59
N PHE A 103 -2.09 -11.82 -2.26
CA PHE A 103 -0.68 -11.39 -2.28
C PHE A 103 -0.32 -10.57 -3.53
N PRO A 104 0.42 -9.48 -3.36
CA PRO A 104 0.67 -8.73 -2.13
C PRO A 104 -0.51 -7.81 -1.77
N SER A 105 -0.48 -7.23 -0.56
CA SER A 105 -1.49 -6.23 -0.15
C SER A 105 -1.32 -4.93 -0.94
N GLY A 106 -2.24 -4.65 -1.88
CA GLY A 106 -2.19 -3.45 -2.72
C GLY A 106 -2.34 -2.14 -1.93
N HIS A 107 -3.23 -2.12 -0.92
CA HIS A 107 -3.40 -0.98 -0.02
C HIS A 107 -2.10 -0.63 0.71
N THR A 108 -1.43 -1.64 1.27
CA THR A 108 -0.16 -1.47 1.96
C THR A 108 0.92 -1.01 0.99
N MET A 109 1.03 -1.67 -0.14
CA MET A 109 2.08 -1.40 -1.12
C MET A 109 2.03 0.04 -1.65
N VAL A 110 0.87 0.53 -2.09
CA VAL A 110 0.75 1.90 -2.61
C VAL A 110 0.97 2.94 -1.50
N SER A 111 0.52 2.65 -0.27
CA SER A 111 0.68 3.57 0.85
C SER A 111 2.15 3.69 1.28
N PHE A 112 2.89 2.59 1.32
CA PHE A 112 4.33 2.62 1.63
C PHE A 112 5.17 3.22 0.50
N ALA A 113 4.80 3.03 -0.76
CA ALA A 113 5.44 3.70 -1.89
C ALA A 113 5.26 5.23 -1.80
N ALA A 114 4.04 5.69 -1.55
CA ALA A 114 3.73 7.10 -1.36
C ALA A 114 4.47 7.69 -0.17
N ALA A 115 4.48 7.01 0.97
CA ALA A 115 5.20 7.45 2.16
C ALA A 115 6.72 7.59 1.89
N THR A 116 7.30 6.68 1.10
CA THR A 116 8.72 6.74 0.70
C THR A 116 9.01 7.98 -0.15
N VAL A 117 8.15 8.30 -1.12
CA VAL A 117 8.30 9.51 -1.95
C VAL A 117 8.17 10.78 -1.09
N LEU A 118 7.16 10.82 -0.22
CA LEU A 118 6.96 11.97 0.66
C LEU A 118 8.09 12.15 1.68
N TRP A 119 8.66 11.05 2.19
CA TRP A 119 9.84 11.07 3.05
C TRP A 119 11.07 11.66 2.34
N HIS A 120 11.27 11.33 1.08
CA HIS A 120 12.37 11.88 0.29
C HIS A 120 12.21 13.39 0.09
N TRP A 121 10.99 13.87 -0.09
CA TRP A 121 10.69 15.30 -0.25
C TRP A 121 10.75 16.07 1.09
N ASN A 122 10.02 15.58 2.10
CA ASN A 122 9.93 16.23 3.41
C ASN A 122 9.78 15.19 4.53
N ARG A 123 10.70 15.19 5.49
CA ARG A 123 10.72 14.21 6.58
C ARG A 123 9.44 14.20 7.41
N LYS A 124 8.88 15.37 7.74
CA LYS A 124 7.66 15.48 8.55
C LYS A 124 6.45 14.88 7.81
N MET A 125 6.31 15.19 6.52
CA MET A 125 5.27 14.60 5.68
C MET A 125 5.46 13.10 5.50
N GLY A 126 6.69 12.64 5.35
CA GLY A 126 7.03 11.23 5.27
C GLY A 126 6.67 10.47 6.54
N ILE A 127 6.97 11.01 7.72
CA ILE A 127 6.56 10.40 9.00
C ILE A 127 5.04 10.25 9.07
N ALA A 128 4.30 11.33 8.80
CA ALA A 128 2.83 11.30 8.81
C ALA A 128 2.28 10.28 7.80
N ALA A 129 2.87 10.22 6.60
CA ALA A 129 2.47 9.26 5.56
C ALA A 129 2.78 7.80 5.97
N TYR A 130 3.93 7.52 6.58
CA TYR A 130 4.26 6.18 7.09
C TYR A 130 3.34 5.75 8.24
N LEU A 131 2.99 6.66 9.15
CA LEU A 131 2.00 6.37 10.20
C LEU A 131 0.63 6.03 9.59
N LEU A 132 0.17 6.83 8.63
CA LEU A 132 -1.08 6.53 7.92
C LEU A 132 -0.99 5.20 7.15
N ALA A 133 0.13 4.93 6.47
CA ALA A 133 0.36 3.67 5.76
C ALA A 133 0.32 2.47 6.72
N ALA A 134 0.91 2.60 7.91
CA ALA A 134 0.86 1.56 8.94
C ALA A 134 -0.57 1.32 9.45
N VAL A 135 -1.36 2.37 9.65
CA VAL A 135 -2.76 2.26 10.08
C VAL A 135 -3.62 1.63 8.98
N ILE A 136 -3.42 2.02 7.71
CA ILE A 136 -4.09 1.37 6.56
C ILE A 136 -3.68 -0.11 6.47
N ALA A 137 -2.39 -0.44 6.63
CA ALA A 137 -1.89 -1.81 6.62
C ALA A 137 -2.51 -2.65 7.75
N PHE A 138 -2.59 -2.12 8.97
CA PHE A 138 -3.24 -2.77 10.10
C PHE A 138 -4.73 -3.01 9.84
N SER A 139 -5.43 -2.06 9.22
CA SER A 139 -6.84 -2.24 8.88
C SER A 139 -7.09 -3.48 8.00
N ARG A 140 -6.12 -3.85 7.13
CA ARG A 140 -6.25 -5.04 6.27
C ARG A 140 -6.17 -6.35 7.05
N LEU A 141 -5.37 -6.37 8.12
CA LEU A 141 -5.28 -7.51 9.05
C LEU A 141 -6.52 -7.58 9.92
N TYR A 142 -6.92 -6.45 10.49
CA TYR A 142 -8.13 -6.34 11.32
C TYR A 142 -9.39 -6.80 10.58
N LEU A 143 -9.53 -6.43 9.31
CA LEU A 143 -10.66 -6.81 8.46
C LEU A 143 -10.58 -8.24 7.92
N PHE A 144 -9.56 -9.01 8.30
CA PHE A 144 -9.35 -10.41 7.92
C PHE A 144 -9.27 -10.65 6.40
N VAL A 145 -8.79 -9.66 5.64
CA VAL A 145 -8.74 -9.72 4.17
C VAL A 145 -7.35 -9.94 3.58
N HIS A 146 -6.29 -9.82 4.40
CA HIS A 146 -4.91 -10.10 4.04
C HIS A 146 -4.17 -10.81 5.16
N PHE A 147 -3.22 -11.65 4.80
CA PHE A 147 -2.29 -12.24 5.75
C PHE A 147 -1.20 -11.24 6.18
N PRO A 148 -0.61 -11.37 7.39
CA PRO A 148 0.54 -10.60 7.81
C PRO A 148 1.70 -10.60 6.82
N SER A 149 2.00 -11.75 6.21
CA SER A 149 3.03 -11.87 5.18
C SER A 149 2.70 -11.09 3.89
N ASP A 150 1.41 -10.99 3.49
CA ASP A 150 0.98 -10.17 2.34
C ASP A 150 1.20 -8.68 2.61
N VAL A 151 0.91 -8.25 3.84
CA VAL A 151 1.08 -6.89 4.31
C VAL A 151 2.56 -6.53 4.39
N PHE A 152 3.37 -7.41 4.98
CA PHE A 152 4.82 -7.21 5.07
C PHE A 152 5.47 -7.13 3.68
N ALA A 153 5.17 -8.08 2.79
CA ALA A 153 5.65 -8.06 1.42
C ALA A 153 5.19 -6.81 0.68
N GLY A 154 3.91 -6.41 0.85
CA GLY A 154 3.39 -5.17 0.29
C GLY A 154 4.16 -3.94 0.74
N ALA A 155 4.51 -3.84 2.03
CA ALA A 155 5.30 -2.74 2.56
C ALA A 155 6.69 -2.69 1.93
N VAL A 156 7.40 -3.82 1.88
CA VAL A 156 8.76 -3.91 1.30
C VAL A 156 8.73 -3.57 -0.19
N ILE A 157 7.83 -4.18 -0.96
CA ILE A 157 7.70 -3.93 -2.40
C ILE A 157 7.33 -2.47 -2.65
N GLY A 158 6.42 -1.91 -1.86
CA GLY A 158 6.02 -0.51 -1.95
C GLY A 158 7.20 0.45 -1.74
N ILE A 159 8.01 0.23 -0.69
CA ILE A 159 9.23 1.02 -0.44
C ILE A 159 10.18 0.94 -1.64
N LEU A 160 10.43 -0.26 -2.16
CA LEU A 160 11.32 -0.45 -3.32
C LEU A 160 10.82 0.27 -4.57
N ILE A 161 9.50 0.20 -4.84
CA ILE A 161 8.87 0.92 -5.96
C ILE A 161 8.99 2.44 -5.74
N GLY A 162 8.77 2.94 -4.52
CA GLY A 162 8.94 4.35 -4.18
C GLY A 162 10.37 4.83 -4.45
N ILE A 163 11.38 4.05 -4.02
CA ILE A 163 12.80 4.35 -4.28
C ILE A 163 13.09 4.34 -5.78
N ALA A 164 12.57 3.35 -6.52
CA ALA A 164 12.75 3.25 -7.96
C ALA A 164 12.10 4.43 -8.70
N ALA A 165 10.91 4.86 -8.29
CA ALA A 165 10.23 6.03 -8.83
C ALA A 165 11.05 7.32 -8.65
N ILE A 166 11.62 7.53 -7.44
CA ILE A 166 12.50 8.67 -7.15
C ILE A 166 13.74 8.63 -8.06
N LYS A 167 14.49 7.54 -8.01
CA LYS A 167 15.76 7.42 -8.76
C LYS A 167 15.55 7.50 -10.27
N GLY A 168 14.51 6.83 -10.78
CA GLY A 168 14.20 6.81 -12.22
C GLY A 168 13.83 8.20 -12.75
N THR A 169 12.96 8.92 -12.02
CA THR A 169 12.57 10.28 -12.42
C THR A 169 13.74 11.28 -12.33
N ASP A 170 14.57 11.18 -11.29
CA ASP A 170 15.77 12.02 -11.14
C ASP A 170 16.78 11.77 -12.27
N TRP A 171 16.99 10.51 -12.64
CA TRP A 171 17.87 10.15 -13.76
C TRP A 171 17.34 10.70 -15.09
N MET A 172 16.04 10.57 -15.35
CA MET A 172 15.41 11.11 -16.57
C MET A 172 15.57 12.63 -16.65
N GLN A 173 15.31 13.35 -15.57
CA GLN A 173 15.47 14.80 -15.55
C GLN A 173 16.90 15.25 -15.85
N LYS A 174 17.90 14.59 -15.25
CA LYS A 174 19.32 14.89 -15.52
C LYS A 174 19.69 14.63 -16.99
N LYS A 175 19.15 13.56 -17.60
CA LYS A 175 19.41 13.24 -19.01
C LYS A 175 18.84 14.31 -19.95
N PHE A 176 17.60 14.75 -19.70
CA PHE A 176 16.98 15.82 -20.51
C PHE A 176 17.67 17.19 -20.37
N GLN A 177 18.18 17.51 -19.17
CA GLN A 177 18.95 18.75 -18.98
C GLN A 177 20.27 18.74 -19.74
N LYS A 178 20.97 17.59 -19.79
CA LYS A 178 22.23 17.45 -20.55
C LYS A 178 22.04 17.54 -22.06
N GLN A 179 20.85 17.27 -22.58
CA GLN A 179 20.56 17.38 -24.04
C GLN A 179 20.18 18.80 -24.48
N LYS A 180 19.86 19.68 -23.51
CA LYS A 180 19.49 21.08 -23.82
C LYS A 180 20.65 22.07 -23.69
N ASN A 181 21.76 21.63 -23.11
CA ASN A 181 23.05 22.37 -23.06
C ASN A 181 24.05 21.82 -24.09
#